data_f79ac61b134d63afa6630012e9b08431
#
_entry.id   f79ac61b134d63afa6630012e9b08431
#
_cell.length_a   1.000
_cell.length_b   1.000
_cell.length_c   1.000
_cell.angle_alpha   90.00
_cell.angle_beta   90.00
_cell.angle_gamma   90.00
#
_symmetry.space_group_name_H-M   'P 1'
#
loop_
_entity.id
_entity.type
_entity.pdbx_description
1 polymer ?
#
loop_
_entity_poly.entity_id
_entity_poly.type
_entity_poly.pdbx_seq_one_letter_code
_entity_poly.pdbx_strand_id
1 'polypeptide(L)'
;KNHFIRIMEIISDNPAVTVSDIDITTDDERHQLLEEFNKTQVDYSRGKTLQELFEAQVDERPDHIAVKFRNKTLTYRELNEKSNQLARVLRQKGVNPNSIVGLMIESSLDMMIGILGILKSGGAYLPIDPTHPQDRVHYMMKDAEIQVLVTADDCAQKLSFEGTTVDISDLNNFTGDKTNVDIINQSSDLAYVIYTSGTTGQAKGVMIPHSSLINYCQAMIKKAVITSEDETALLSSHAFDLGYTTVYTALISGITLHILSEDMYRDPDQLVEYTKTCTYLKMTPSLFSIMIHSEEIQKVVETGNLRLIILGGEPVNKNDLKRFSSLNNKHTIRLINHYGPTESTIGCVAGEINLDQIDEFSNVIGKPLDNIKAYILDPHRNLTPIGVPGELYISGEGLANGYVNKPELTVEKFIENPFDPGKRMYKTGDLVKRLPDGRIEFIGRIDSQVKVRGYRIELGEIENLLLSHPEIKEAVVINRENETGEAYLAAYMAGHRAFDVAEVRSYVKDRLPHYMVPAYFMVLDTMPLTKNGKINRKELPEPDSSGMVTTDYAAPENDVQQTLVDIWSDILGVEKIGIHDNFFDLGG
;
A
#
# COMPACT_ATOMS: atom_id res chain seq x y z
N LYS A 1 15.80 33.86 13.72
CA LYS A 1 15.74 35.25 14.23
C LYS A 1 14.31 35.75 14.22
N ASN A 2 13.57 35.63 13.11
CA ASN A 2 12.20 36.13 12.99
C ASN A 2 11.23 35.44 13.95
N HIS A 3 11.27 34.12 14.10
CA HIS A 3 10.46 33.38 15.08
C HIS A 3 10.69 33.86 16.52
N PHE A 4 11.95 34.12 16.90
CA PHE A 4 12.25 34.65 18.22
C PHE A 4 11.65 36.05 18.45
N ILE A 5 11.73 36.93 17.46
CA ILE A 5 11.11 38.26 17.53
C ILE A 5 9.59 38.10 17.67
N ARG A 6 8.96 37.23 16.89
CA ARG A 6 7.53 36.96 16.96
C ARG A 6 7.08 36.47 18.34
N ILE A 7 7.84 35.55 18.96
CA ILE A 7 7.57 35.09 20.33
C ILE A 7 7.62 36.26 21.31
N MET A 8 8.63 37.11 21.22
CA MET A 8 8.76 38.28 22.11
C MET A 8 7.63 39.29 21.93
N GLU A 9 7.18 39.52 20.71
CA GLU A 9 6.03 40.37 20.40
C GLU A 9 4.75 39.81 21.05
N ILE A 10 4.43 38.53 20.82
CA ILE A 10 3.23 37.87 21.38
C ILE A 10 3.23 37.92 22.90
N ILE A 11 4.38 37.61 23.54
CA ILE A 11 4.48 37.64 25.02
C ILE A 11 4.39 39.06 25.54
N SER A 12 4.95 40.04 24.83
CA SER A 12 4.88 41.45 25.21
C SER A 12 3.45 41.98 25.15
N ASP A 13 2.69 41.58 24.12
CA ASP A 13 1.31 42.01 23.94
C ASP A 13 0.35 41.31 24.90
N ASN A 14 0.59 40.03 25.20
CA ASN A 14 -0.17 39.25 26.15
C ASN A 14 0.73 38.37 27.04
N PRO A 15 1.22 38.85 28.20
CA PRO A 15 2.07 38.08 29.09
C PRO A 15 1.40 36.83 29.70
N ALA A 16 0.09 36.69 29.59
CA ALA A 16 -0.68 35.55 30.08
C ALA A 16 -0.96 34.49 28.97
N VAL A 17 -0.41 34.68 27.76
CA VAL A 17 -0.55 33.72 26.66
C VAL A 17 0.01 32.36 27.06
N THR A 18 -0.71 31.28 26.74
CA THR A 18 -0.19 29.93 26.99
C THR A 18 0.77 29.52 25.85
N VAL A 19 1.71 28.61 26.14
CA VAL A 19 2.66 28.12 25.14
C VAL A 19 1.95 27.50 23.94
N SER A 20 0.79 26.88 24.17
CA SER A 20 -0.04 26.30 23.12
C SER A 20 -0.66 27.32 22.15
N ASP A 21 -0.82 28.56 22.60
CA ASP A 21 -1.46 29.62 21.81
C ASP A 21 -0.46 30.52 21.07
N ILE A 22 0.84 30.23 21.23
CA ILE A 22 1.90 30.97 20.57
C ILE A 22 2.12 30.42 19.14
N ASP A 23 1.56 31.12 18.13
CA ASP A 23 1.89 30.88 16.72
C ASP A 23 3.19 31.61 16.35
N ILE A 24 4.25 30.83 16.20
CA ILE A 24 5.59 31.35 15.91
C ILE A 24 5.83 31.58 14.41
N THR A 25 4.91 31.16 13.54
CA THR A 25 5.03 31.39 12.08
C THR A 25 4.88 32.87 11.78
N THR A 26 5.76 33.42 10.93
CA THR A 26 5.60 34.78 10.42
C THR A 26 4.51 34.84 9.35
N ASP A 27 3.97 36.02 9.08
CA ASP A 27 2.90 36.18 8.08
C ASP A 27 3.38 35.75 6.67
N ASP A 28 4.62 36.07 6.31
CA ASP A 28 5.24 35.64 5.04
C ASP A 28 5.40 34.11 4.99
N GLU A 29 5.88 33.49 6.07
CA GLU A 29 6.04 32.05 6.16
C GLU A 29 4.68 31.33 6.15
N ARG A 30 3.69 31.92 6.83
CA ARG A 30 2.31 31.43 6.82
C ARG A 30 1.71 31.46 5.40
N HIS A 31 1.92 32.56 4.67
CA HIS A 31 1.51 32.66 3.27
C HIS A 31 2.20 31.59 2.40
N GLN A 32 3.51 31.41 2.58
CA GLN A 32 4.28 30.40 1.87
C GLN A 32 3.77 28.98 2.15
N LEU A 33 3.51 28.64 3.42
CA LEU A 33 3.03 27.33 3.84
C LEU A 33 1.60 27.02 3.37
N LEU A 34 0.70 28.02 3.40
CA LEU A 34 -0.71 27.81 3.07
C LEU A 34 -0.98 27.94 1.57
N GLU A 35 -0.33 28.90 0.88
CA GLU A 35 -0.67 29.27 -0.49
C GLU A 35 0.38 28.78 -1.49
N GLU A 36 1.66 29.16 -1.34
CA GLU A 36 2.68 28.89 -2.35
C GLU A 36 2.99 27.39 -2.48
N PHE A 37 3.20 26.71 -1.35
CA PHE A 37 3.51 25.28 -1.34
C PHE A 37 2.30 24.37 -1.59
N ASN A 38 1.09 24.93 -1.47
CA ASN A 38 -0.17 24.28 -1.74
C ASN A 38 -0.87 24.77 -3.02
N LYS A 39 -0.14 25.47 -3.89
CA LYS A 39 -0.63 25.89 -5.22
C LYS A 39 -0.65 24.70 -6.18
N THR A 40 -1.54 23.76 -5.91
CA THR A 40 -1.63 22.48 -6.63
C THR A 40 -2.88 22.37 -7.48
N GLN A 41 -3.72 23.39 -7.51
CA GLN A 41 -5.00 23.35 -8.21
C GLN A 41 -4.81 23.25 -9.72
N VAL A 42 -5.40 22.21 -10.32
CA VAL A 42 -5.37 21.93 -11.77
C VAL A 42 -6.75 21.38 -12.16
N ASP A 43 -7.19 21.71 -13.37
CA ASP A 43 -8.40 21.12 -13.93
C ASP A 43 -8.17 19.64 -14.27
N TYR A 44 -9.17 18.81 -14.00
CA TYR A 44 -9.18 17.39 -14.30
C TYR A 44 -10.61 16.92 -14.63
N SER A 45 -10.78 15.67 -15.06
CA SER A 45 -12.05 15.10 -15.49
C SER A 45 -13.01 14.79 -14.33
N ARG A 46 -13.36 15.81 -13.50
CA ARG A 46 -14.13 15.69 -12.25
C ARG A 46 -15.46 14.98 -12.36
N GLY A 47 -16.16 15.18 -13.47
CA GLY A 47 -17.51 14.62 -13.68
C GLY A 47 -17.52 13.22 -14.25
N LYS A 48 -16.34 12.65 -14.55
CA LYS A 48 -16.21 11.35 -15.18
C LYS A 48 -16.07 10.22 -14.17
N THR A 49 -16.50 9.02 -14.58
CA THR A 49 -16.18 7.77 -13.92
C THR A 49 -14.99 7.10 -14.60
N LEU A 50 -14.35 6.14 -13.93
CA LEU A 50 -13.19 5.46 -14.48
C LEU A 50 -13.53 4.69 -15.77
N GLN A 51 -14.69 4.01 -15.79
CA GLN A 51 -15.12 3.25 -16.96
C GLN A 51 -15.40 4.16 -18.17
N GLU A 52 -15.87 5.41 -17.99
CA GLU A 52 -16.00 6.36 -19.10
C GLU A 52 -14.65 6.72 -19.73
N LEU A 53 -13.61 6.90 -18.89
CA LEU A 53 -12.27 7.19 -19.38
C LEU A 53 -11.64 5.96 -20.07
N PHE A 54 -11.91 4.76 -19.55
CA PHE A 54 -11.51 3.52 -20.20
C PHE A 54 -12.22 3.33 -21.55
N GLU A 55 -13.53 3.52 -21.61
CA GLU A 55 -14.32 3.39 -22.85
C GLU A 55 -13.86 4.39 -23.94
N ALA A 56 -13.43 5.58 -23.55
CA ALA A 56 -12.82 6.52 -24.48
C ALA A 56 -11.54 5.96 -25.12
N GLN A 57 -10.73 5.21 -24.37
CA GLN A 57 -9.55 4.53 -24.91
C GLN A 57 -9.91 3.33 -25.79
N VAL A 58 -11.01 2.64 -25.47
CA VAL A 58 -11.55 1.57 -26.34
C VAL A 58 -11.94 2.13 -27.72
N ASP A 59 -12.58 3.30 -27.75
CA ASP A 59 -13.00 3.96 -29.00
C ASP A 59 -11.78 4.44 -29.81
N GLU A 60 -10.74 4.93 -29.13
CA GLU A 60 -9.52 5.46 -29.77
C GLU A 60 -8.60 4.35 -30.28
N ARG A 61 -8.40 3.28 -29.48
CA ARG A 61 -7.40 2.22 -29.72
C ARG A 61 -7.96 0.80 -29.54
N PRO A 62 -9.07 0.42 -30.19
CA PRO A 62 -9.80 -0.81 -29.91
C PRO A 62 -8.97 -2.09 -30.05
N ASP A 63 -8.07 -2.14 -31.02
CA ASP A 63 -7.28 -3.32 -31.34
C ASP A 63 -5.89 -3.31 -30.67
N HIS A 64 -5.57 -2.26 -29.89
CA HIS A 64 -4.36 -2.24 -29.07
C HIS A 64 -4.49 -3.22 -27.88
N ILE A 65 -3.37 -3.85 -27.51
CA ILE A 65 -3.36 -4.78 -26.38
C ILE A 65 -3.52 -3.98 -25.08
N ALA A 66 -4.59 -4.24 -24.34
CA ALA A 66 -4.84 -3.61 -23.05
C ALA A 66 -4.10 -4.33 -21.94
N VAL A 67 -4.18 -5.67 -21.92
CA VAL A 67 -3.60 -6.48 -20.83
C VAL A 67 -2.91 -7.73 -21.36
N LYS A 68 -1.79 -8.09 -20.72
CA LYS A 68 -1.02 -9.32 -20.99
C LYS A 68 -0.85 -10.11 -19.69
N PHE A 69 -1.05 -11.40 -19.76
CA PHE A 69 -0.76 -12.33 -18.66
C PHE A 69 -0.18 -13.62 -19.24
N ARG A 70 1.09 -13.90 -18.94
CA ARG A 70 1.83 -15.01 -19.58
C ARG A 70 1.72 -14.92 -21.11
N ASN A 71 1.23 -15.97 -21.77
CA ASN A 71 1.06 -16.04 -23.23
C ASN A 71 -0.33 -15.61 -23.72
N LYS A 72 -1.17 -15.06 -22.83
CA LYS A 72 -2.52 -14.61 -23.17
C LYS A 72 -2.59 -13.09 -23.18
N THR A 73 -3.38 -12.55 -24.11
CA THR A 73 -3.62 -11.10 -24.22
C THR A 73 -5.09 -10.82 -24.42
N LEU A 74 -5.52 -9.62 -24.03
CA LEU A 74 -6.79 -9.03 -24.46
C LEU A 74 -6.52 -7.64 -25.02
N THR A 75 -7.15 -7.34 -26.15
CA THR A 75 -7.23 -5.98 -26.68
C THR A 75 -8.17 -5.12 -25.84
N TYR A 76 -8.13 -3.80 -26.01
CA TYR A 76 -9.09 -2.88 -25.38
C TYR A 76 -10.53 -3.25 -25.70
N ARG A 77 -10.82 -3.59 -26.95
CA ARG A 77 -12.14 -4.08 -27.40
C ARG A 77 -12.55 -5.36 -26.68
N GLU A 78 -11.69 -6.37 -26.65
CA GLU A 78 -12.02 -7.67 -26.03
C GLU A 78 -12.23 -7.56 -24.54
N LEU A 79 -11.37 -6.77 -23.85
CA LEU A 79 -11.52 -6.50 -22.42
C LEU A 79 -12.83 -5.76 -22.14
N ASN A 80 -13.18 -4.76 -22.96
CA ASN A 80 -14.43 -4.01 -22.85
C ASN A 80 -15.66 -4.91 -23.05
N GLU A 81 -15.69 -5.71 -24.11
CA GLU A 81 -16.80 -6.61 -24.42
C GLU A 81 -17.07 -7.61 -23.29
N LYS A 82 -16.01 -8.24 -22.75
CA LYS A 82 -16.13 -9.19 -21.63
C LYS A 82 -16.60 -8.49 -20.35
N SER A 83 -16.08 -7.31 -20.04
CA SER A 83 -16.50 -6.52 -18.90
C SER A 83 -17.96 -6.05 -19.02
N ASN A 84 -18.43 -5.71 -20.22
CA ASN A 84 -19.84 -5.35 -20.48
C ASN A 84 -20.77 -6.53 -20.21
N GLN A 85 -20.39 -7.74 -20.64
CA GLN A 85 -21.17 -8.95 -20.38
C GLN A 85 -21.27 -9.22 -18.86
N LEU A 86 -20.15 -9.15 -18.12
CA LEU A 86 -20.15 -9.32 -16.67
C LEU A 86 -21.00 -8.24 -15.99
N ALA A 87 -20.89 -6.98 -16.41
CA ALA A 87 -21.66 -5.87 -15.84
C ALA A 87 -23.17 -6.10 -15.93
N ARG A 88 -23.66 -6.63 -17.08
CA ARG A 88 -25.08 -6.98 -17.23
C ARG A 88 -25.52 -8.09 -16.27
N VAL A 89 -24.71 -9.12 -16.10
CA VAL A 89 -24.97 -10.18 -15.14
C VAL A 89 -25.06 -9.64 -13.71
N LEU A 90 -24.10 -8.79 -13.33
CA LEU A 90 -24.06 -8.18 -12.00
C LEU A 90 -25.30 -7.32 -11.73
N ARG A 91 -25.75 -6.52 -12.72
CA ARG A 91 -27.00 -5.75 -12.62
C ARG A 91 -28.22 -6.63 -12.45
N GLN A 92 -28.28 -7.75 -13.17
CA GLN A 92 -29.37 -8.73 -12.99
C GLN A 92 -29.36 -9.37 -11.60
N LYS A 93 -28.19 -9.42 -10.94
CA LYS A 93 -28.01 -9.86 -9.56
C LYS A 93 -28.23 -8.76 -8.52
N GLY A 94 -28.68 -7.57 -8.94
CA GLY A 94 -29.06 -6.47 -8.05
C GLY A 94 -27.93 -5.49 -7.71
N VAL A 95 -26.78 -5.53 -8.39
CA VAL A 95 -25.72 -4.55 -8.19
C VAL A 95 -26.19 -3.18 -8.70
N ASN A 96 -26.06 -2.17 -7.85
CA ASN A 96 -26.46 -0.78 -8.08
C ASN A 96 -25.32 0.17 -7.67
N PRO A 97 -25.42 1.49 -7.92
CA PRO A 97 -24.43 2.46 -7.45
C PRO A 97 -24.11 2.31 -5.96
N ASN A 98 -22.82 2.33 -5.63
CA ASN A 98 -22.28 2.13 -4.28
C ASN A 98 -22.47 0.72 -3.67
N SER A 99 -23.06 -0.26 -4.40
CA SER A 99 -23.00 -1.66 -3.96
C SER A 99 -21.55 -2.12 -3.91
N ILE A 100 -21.11 -2.67 -2.76
CA ILE A 100 -19.76 -3.24 -2.64
C ILE A 100 -19.83 -4.71 -3.09
N VAL A 101 -19.05 -5.06 -4.11
CA VAL A 101 -18.98 -6.40 -4.71
C VAL A 101 -17.63 -7.02 -4.38
N GLY A 102 -17.64 -8.20 -3.77
CA GLY A 102 -16.40 -8.95 -3.52
C GLY A 102 -15.76 -9.40 -4.84
N LEU A 103 -14.46 -9.25 -4.96
CA LEU A 103 -13.66 -9.74 -6.08
C LEU A 103 -12.58 -10.68 -5.55
N MET A 104 -12.79 -11.99 -5.64
CA MET A 104 -11.91 -13.02 -5.13
C MET A 104 -11.32 -13.82 -6.29
N ILE A 105 -10.30 -13.26 -6.93
CA ILE A 105 -9.65 -13.78 -8.14
C ILE A 105 -8.15 -13.54 -8.00
N GLU A 106 -7.33 -14.51 -8.38
CA GLU A 106 -5.88 -14.32 -8.46
C GLU A 106 -5.49 -13.35 -9.59
N SER A 107 -4.26 -12.81 -9.54
CA SER A 107 -3.73 -11.94 -10.60
C SER A 107 -3.80 -12.63 -11.96
N SER A 108 -4.65 -12.14 -12.86
CA SER A 108 -4.98 -12.75 -14.15
C SER A 108 -5.70 -11.77 -15.08
N LEU A 109 -5.98 -12.18 -16.31
CA LEU A 109 -6.86 -11.42 -17.21
C LEU A 109 -8.29 -11.32 -16.66
N ASP A 110 -8.77 -12.37 -15.98
CA ASP A 110 -10.11 -12.42 -15.40
C ASP A 110 -10.26 -11.42 -14.23
N MET A 111 -9.20 -11.18 -13.46
CA MET A 111 -9.17 -10.11 -12.47
C MET A 111 -9.50 -8.75 -13.10
N MET A 112 -8.91 -8.43 -14.25
CA MET A 112 -9.17 -7.15 -14.94
C MET A 112 -10.58 -7.06 -15.50
N ILE A 113 -11.11 -8.16 -16.02
CA ILE A 113 -12.51 -8.26 -16.44
C ILE A 113 -13.43 -8.06 -15.23
N GLY A 114 -13.10 -8.67 -14.10
CA GLY A 114 -13.82 -8.53 -12.83
C GLY A 114 -13.87 -7.08 -12.34
N ILE A 115 -12.71 -6.42 -12.25
CA ILE A 115 -12.61 -5.01 -11.85
C ILE A 115 -13.50 -4.13 -12.74
N LEU A 116 -13.30 -4.19 -14.05
CA LEU A 116 -14.05 -3.35 -15.00
C LEU A 116 -15.53 -3.73 -15.07
N GLY A 117 -15.87 -5.01 -14.98
CA GLY A 117 -17.26 -5.48 -14.96
C GLY A 117 -18.03 -4.97 -13.75
N ILE A 118 -17.40 -4.96 -12.57
CA ILE A 118 -17.99 -4.40 -11.35
C ILE A 118 -18.18 -2.88 -11.50
N LEU A 119 -17.16 -2.14 -11.94
CA LEU A 119 -17.26 -0.70 -12.14
C LEU A 119 -18.35 -0.34 -13.17
N LYS A 120 -18.42 -1.05 -14.28
CA LYS A 120 -19.45 -0.87 -15.33
C LYS A 120 -20.86 -1.25 -14.86
N SER A 121 -20.97 -2.16 -13.90
CA SER A 121 -22.27 -2.48 -13.29
C SER A 121 -22.82 -1.35 -12.42
N GLY A 122 -21.98 -0.39 -12.04
CA GLY A 122 -22.25 0.71 -11.09
C GLY A 122 -21.72 0.43 -9.69
N GLY A 123 -21.25 -0.78 -9.40
CA GLY A 123 -20.71 -1.18 -8.10
C GLY A 123 -19.27 -0.74 -7.86
N ALA A 124 -18.84 -0.86 -6.61
CA ALA A 124 -17.46 -0.74 -6.16
C ALA A 124 -16.90 -2.14 -5.85
N TYR A 125 -15.68 -2.43 -6.27
CA TYR A 125 -15.11 -3.74 -5.93
C TYR A 125 -14.37 -3.71 -4.59
N LEU A 126 -14.46 -4.81 -3.86
CA LEU A 126 -13.63 -5.15 -2.71
C LEU A 126 -12.70 -6.31 -3.12
N PRO A 127 -11.41 -6.07 -3.34
CA PRO A 127 -10.48 -7.14 -3.66
C PRO A 127 -10.23 -8.00 -2.42
N ILE A 128 -10.36 -9.31 -2.60
CA ILE A 128 -10.16 -10.32 -1.56
C ILE A 128 -9.06 -11.26 -2.04
N ASP A 129 -7.97 -11.32 -1.30
CA ASP A 129 -6.89 -12.26 -1.58
C ASP A 129 -7.32 -13.67 -1.16
N PRO A 130 -7.34 -14.66 -2.08
CA PRO A 130 -7.75 -16.04 -1.76
C PRO A 130 -6.84 -16.72 -0.72
N THR A 131 -5.63 -16.20 -0.52
CA THR A 131 -4.66 -16.76 0.46
C THR A 131 -4.90 -16.27 1.89
N HIS A 132 -5.77 -15.26 2.07
CA HIS A 132 -6.09 -14.76 3.40
C HIS A 132 -6.81 -15.83 4.25
N PRO A 133 -6.60 -15.83 5.59
CA PRO A 133 -7.36 -16.68 6.50
C PRO A 133 -8.86 -16.50 6.34
N GLN A 134 -9.61 -17.59 6.42
CA GLN A 134 -11.07 -17.59 6.20
C GLN A 134 -11.80 -16.63 7.16
N ASP A 135 -11.40 -16.58 8.41
CA ASP A 135 -12.00 -15.69 9.41
C ASP A 135 -11.85 -14.22 9.00
N ARG A 136 -10.70 -13.85 8.43
CA ARG A 136 -10.47 -12.49 7.92
C ARG A 136 -11.34 -12.19 6.70
N VAL A 137 -11.44 -13.14 5.77
CA VAL A 137 -12.31 -13.00 4.58
C VAL A 137 -13.76 -12.84 5.01
N HIS A 138 -14.26 -13.70 5.91
CA HIS A 138 -15.62 -13.59 6.44
C HIS A 138 -15.87 -12.26 7.15
N TYR A 139 -14.90 -11.79 7.95
CA TYR A 139 -15.00 -10.50 8.60
C TYR A 139 -15.14 -9.35 7.57
N MET A 140 -14.26 -9.31 6.56
CA MET A 140 -14.28 -8.27 5.52
C MET A 140 -15.60 -8.28 4.75
N MET A 141 -16.08 -9.46 4.36
CA MET A 141 -17.33 -9.62 3.62
C MET A 141 -18.54 -9.19 4.44
N LYS A 142 -18.56 -9.52 5.72
CA LYS A 142 -19.64 -9.16 6.66
C LYS A 142 -19.62 -7.66 6.97
N ASP A 143 -18.45 -7.08 7.26
CA ASP A 143 -18.29 -5.66 7.58
C ASP A 143 -18.64 -4.78 6.37
N ALA A 144 -18.32 -5.23 5.15
CA ALA A 144 -18.67 -4.55 3.90
C ALA A 144 -20.07 -4.90 3.36
N GLU A 145 -20.84 -5.73 4.06
CA GLU A 145 -22.21 -6.16 3.69
C GLU A 145 -22.29 -6.73 2.26
N ILE A 146 -21.27 -7.53 1.86
CA ILE A 146 -21.19 -8.11 0.52
C ILE A 146 -22.40 -9.02 0.25
N GLN A 147 -23.12 -8.74 -0.84
CA GLN A 147 -24.24 -9.57 -1.33
C GLN A 147 -23.86 -10.35 -2.59
N VAL A 148 -22.89 -9.86 -3.36
CA VAL A 148 -22.41 -10.48 -4.59
C VAL A 148 -20.91 -10.66 -4.53
N LEU A 149 -20.45 -11.86 -4.84
CA LEU A 149 -19.03 -12.24 -4.93
C LEU A 149 -18.71 -12.65 -6.37
N VAL A 150 -17.75 -11.98 -6.99
CA VAL A 150 -17.17 -12.39 -8.27
C VAL A 150 -15.92 -13.22 -7.99
N THR A 151 -15.84 -14.40 -8.58
CA THR A 151 -14.74 -15.34 -8.40
C THR A 151 -14.34 -15.97 -9.74
N ALA A 152 -13.22 -16.67 -9.77
CA ALA A 152 -12.81 -17.50 -10.89
C ALA A 152 -12.39 -18.87 -10.36
N ASP A 153 -12.69 -19.91 -11.14
CA ASP A 153 -12.36 -21.28 -10.82
C ASP A 153 -12.81 -21.69 -9.39
N ASP A 154 -12.01 -22.49 -8.73
CA ASP A 154 -12.34 -23.07 -7.41
C ASP A 154 -12.03 -22.14 -6.22
N CYS A 155 -11.68 -20.86 -6.44
CA CYS A 155 -11.26 -19.95 -5.38
C CYS A 155 -12.30 -19.80 -4.25
N ALA A 156 -13.60 -19.85 -4.58
CA ALA A 156 -14.67 -19.71 -3.60
C ALA A 156 -15.16 -21.04 -3.02
N GLN A 157 -14.70 -22.21 -3.48
CA GLN A 157 -15.23 -23.52 -3.02
C GLN A 157 -15.04 -23.77 -1.53
N LYS A 158 -14.02 -23.18 -0.93
CA LYS A 158 -13.73 -23.32 0.50
C LYS A 158 -14.44 -22.29 1.37
N LEU A 159 -15.11 -21.31 0.73
CA LEU A 159 -15.71 -20.18 1.43
C LEU A 159 -17.21 -20.44 1.66
N SER A 160 -17.66 -20.43 2.91
CA SER A 160 -19.09 -20.39 3.23
C SER A 160 -19.62 -18.96 3.01
N PHE A 161 -20.27 -18.72 1.87
CA PHE A 161 -20.86 -17.44 1.52
C PHE A 161 -22.36 -17.59 1.24
N GLU A 162 -23.19 -16.84 1.96
CA GLU A 162 -24.65 -16.91 1.84
C GLU A 162 -25.23 -16.04 0.70
N GLY A 163 -24.42 -15.18 0.09
CA GLY A 163 -24.81 -14.30 -1.01
C GLY A 163 -24.76 -14.98 -2.38
N THR A 164 -24.83 -14.17 -3.42
CA THR A 164 -24.76 -14.64 -4.82
C THR A 164 -23.31 -14.71 -5.29
N THR A 165 -22.84 -15.89 -5.70
CA THR A 165 -21.54 -16.05 -6.34
C THR A 165 -21.71 -15.99 -7.87
N VAL A 166 -20.81 -15.24 -8.54
CA VAL A 166 -20.71 -15.14 -10.00
C VAL A 166 -19.33 -15.64 -10.41
N ASP A 167 -19.29 -16.81 -11.05
CA ASP A 167 -18.05 -17.37 -11.58
C ASP A 167 -17.75 -16.76 -12.95
N ILE A 168 -16.60 -16.06 -13.05
CA ILE A 168 -16.18 -15.40 -14.27
C ILE A 168 -15.66 -16.37 -15.34
N SER A 169 -15.24 -17.58 -14.96
CA SER A 169 -14.81 -18.61 -15.93
C SER A 169 -15.95 -19.03 -16.86
N ASP A 170 -17.19 -18.88 -16.41
CA ASP A 170 -18.39 -19.10 -17.21
C ASP A 170 -18.69 -18.02 -18.26
N LEU A 171 -17.90 -16.92 -18.31
CA LEU A 171 -18.11 -15.81 -19.27
C LEU A 171 -18.19 -16.25 -20.74
N ASN A 172 -17.56 -17.35 -21.10
CA ASN A 172 -17.68 -17.92 -22.44
C ASN A 172 -19.10 -18.47 -22.73
N ASN A 173 -19.87 -18.75 -21.70
CA ASN A 173 -21.26 -19.18 -21.74
C ASN A 173 -22.25 -18.00 -21.66
N PHE A 174 -21.77 -16.79 -21.31
CA PHE A 174 -22.61 -15.59 -21.31
C PHE A 174 -22.88 -15.10 -22.73
N THR A 175 -23.94 -15.62 -23.34
CA THR A 175 -24.46 -15.20 -24.65
C THR A 175 -25.21 -13.87 -24.53
N GLY A 176 -24.52 -12.79 -24.10
CA GLY A 176 -25.13 -11.48 -23.92
C GLY A 176 -24.63 -10.43 -24.90
N ASP A 177 -25.35 -9.32 -24.94
CA ASP A 177 -24.96 -8.11 -25.64
C ASP A 177 -23.59 -7.62 -25.12
N LYS A 178 -22.66 -7.32 -26.02
CA LYS A 178 -21.29 -6.89 -25.76
C LYS A 178 -21.10 -5.38 -25.82
N THR A 179 -22.14 -4.64 -26.22
CA THR A 179 -22.09 -3.17 -26.31
C THR A 179 -21.92 -2.55 -24.91
N ASN A 180 -21.48 -1.30 -24.85
CA ASN A 180 -21.36 -0.59 -23.60
C ASN A 180 -22.69 -0.56 -22.85
N VAL A 181 -22.64 -0.69 -21.52
CA VAL A 181 -23.80 -0.55 -20.65
C VAL A 181 -24.02 0.92 -20.31
N ASP A 182 -25.26 1.31 -20.07
CA ASP A 182 -25.57 2.68 -19.63
C ASP A 182 -24.80 3.00 -18.34
N ILE A 183 -24.24 4.20 -18.24
CA ILE A 183 -23.58 4.67 -17.03
C ILE A 183 -24.64 5.10 -16.04
N ILE A 184 -24.68 4.46 -14.87
CA ILE A 184 -25.67 4.70 -13.81
C ILE A 184 -25.07 5.33 -12.55
N ASN A 185 -23.76 5.29 -12.39
CA ASN A 185 -23.03 5.88 -11.28
C ASN A 185 -22.44 7.26 -11.64
N GLN A 186 -22.09 8.00 -10.61
CA GLN A 186 -21.50 9.34 -10.69
C GLN A 186 -20.04 9.29 -10.23
N SER A 187 -19.28 10.33 -10.52
CA SER A 187 -17.88 10.44 -10.09
C SER A 187 -17.70 10.45 -8.57
N SER A 188 -18.73 10.82 -7.80
CA SER A 188 -18.75 10.75 -6.34
C SER A 188 -19.03 9.37 -5.77
N ASP A 189 -19.52 8.43 -6.59
CA ASP A 189 -19.76 7.06 -6.16
C ASP A 189 -18.46 6.29 -5.98
N LEU A 190 -18.52 5.21 -5.20
CA LEU A 190 -17.36 4.39 -4.87
C LEU A 190 -16.83 3.66 -6.11
N ALA A 191 -15.52 3.67 -6.27
CA ALA A 191 -14.81 2.84 -7.23
C ALA A 191 -14.33 1.53 -6.58
N TYR A 192 -13.75 1.63 -5.39
CA TYR A 192 -13.28 0.46 -4.65
C TYR A 192 -13.25 0.67 -3.14
N VAL A 193 -13.16 -0.45 -2.43
CA VAL A 193 -12.89 -0.50 -1.00
C VAL A 193 -11.67 -1.37 -0.77
N ILE A 194 -10.67 -0.89 -0.01
CA ILE A 194 -9.51 -1.69 0.40
C ILE A 194 -9.45 -1.79 1.91
N TYR A 195 -9.31 -3.02 2.43
CA TYR A 195 -9.13 -3.26 3.85
C TYR A 195 -7.66 -3.12 4.26
N THR A 196 -7.43 -2.26 5.24
CA THR A 196 -6.13 -2.07 5.88
C THR A 196 -6.17 -2.54 7.34
N SER A 197 -5.01 -2.80 7.94
CA SER A 197 -4.93 -3.09 9.37
C SER A 197 -5.50 -1.96 10.22
N GLY A 198 -6.07 -2.28 11.37
CA GLY A 198 -6.73 -1.33 12.25
C GLY A 198 -6.16 -1.29 13.66
N THR A 199 -6.06 -0.10 14.23
CA THR A 199 -5.53 0.14 15.59
C THR A 199 -6.32 -0.57 16.69
N THR A 200 -7.59 -0.91 16.43
CA THR A 200 -8.49 -1.59 17.36
C THR A 200 -8.41 -3.11 17.28
N GLY A 201 -7.48 -3.66 16.49
CA GLY A 201 -7.33 -5.11 16.30
C GLY A 201 -8.26 -5.70 15.23
N GLN A 202 -8.98 -4.87 14.49
CA GLN A 202 -9.82 -5.30 13.36
C GLN A 202 -9.51 -4.46 12.13
N ALA A 203 -9.46 -5.10 10.97
CA ALA A 203 -9.26 -4.42 9.71
C ALA A 203 -10.36 -3.39 9.42
N LYS A 204 -10.02 -2.34 8.67
CA LYS A 204 -10.91 -1.25 8.29
C LYS A 204 -10.95 -1.07 6.78
N GLY A 205 -12.13 -1.02 6.19
CA GLY A 205 -12.36 -0.82 4.75
C GLY A 205 -12.33 0.66 4.40
N VAL A 206 -11.37 1.09 3.58
CA VAL A 206 -11.23 2.47 3.11
C VAL A 206 -12.02 2.64 1.82
N MET A 207 -12.96 3.59 1.78
CA MET A 207 -13.90 3.83 0.68
C MET A 207 -13.36 4.89 -0.29
N ILE A 208 -13.02 4.49 -1.51
CA ILE A 208 -12.43 5.37 -2.53
C ILE A 208 -13.44 5.67 -3.64
N PRO A 209 -13.79 6.97 -3.87
CA PRO A 209 -14.67 7.35 -4.97
C PRO A 209 -13.92 7.46 -6.29
N HIS A 210 -14.66 7.39 -7.41
CA HIS A 210 -14.09 7.57 -8.76
C HIS A 210 -13.35 8.89 -8.92
N SER A 211 -13.90 9.99 -8.38
CA SER A 211 -13.29 11.31 -8.49
C SER A 211 -11.88 11.38 -7.92
N SER A 212 -11.66 10.79 -6.74
CA SER A 212 -10.34 10.77 -6.08
C SER A 212 -9.35 9.90 -6.85
N LEU A 213 -9.81 8.74 -7.36
CA LEU A 213 -9.00 7.86 -8.18
C LEU A 213 -8.58 8.51 -9.50
N ILE A 214 -9.50 9.18 -10.18
CA ILE A 214 -9.22 9.89 -11.45
C ILE A 214 -8.26 11.05 -11.22
N ASN A 215 -8.47 11.85 -10.17
CA ASN A 215 -7.54 12.92 -9.81
C ASN A 215 -6.12 12.38 -9.61
N TYR A 216 -5.99 11.31 -8.84
CA TYR A 216 -4.71 10.64 -8.61
C TYR A 216 -4.06 10.17 -9.91
N CYS A 217 -4.81 9.45 -10.75
CA CYS A 217 -4.28 8.90 -12.00
C CYS A 217 -3.79 10.01 -12.94
N GLN A 218 -4.58 11.09 -13.13
CA GLN A 218 -4.20 12.20 -14.01
C GLN A 218 -2.99 12.97 -13.45
N ALA A 219 -2.91 13.15 -12.12
CA ALA A 219 -1.74 13.74 -11.49
C ALA A 219 -0.47 12.90 -11.73
N MET A 220 -0.59 11.57 -11.63
CA MET A 220 0.55 10.67 -11.86
C MET A 220 0.92 10.57 -13.35
N ILE A 221 -0.03 10.54 -14.26
CA ILE A 221 0.24 10.59 -15.72
C ILE A 221 1.07 11.83 -16.05
N LYS A 222 0.68 12.99 -15.54
CA LYS A 222 1.42 14.25 -15.72
C LYS A 222 2.80 14.19 -15.06
N LYS A 223 2.89 13.74 -13.78
CA LYS A 223 4.12 13.68 -12.99
C LYS A 223 5.16 12.73 -13.59
N ALA A 224 4.72 11.56 -14.03
CA ALA A 224 5.54 10.52 -14.61
C ALA A 224 5.77 10.68 -16.13
N VAL A 225 5.08 11.66 -16.75
CA VAL A 225 5.09 11.90 -18.21
C VAL A 225 4.71 10.61 -18.96
N ILE A 226 3.58 10.01 -18.57
CA ILE A 226 3.06 8.79 -19.22
C ILE A 226 2.40 9.19 -20.54
N THR A 227 2.73 8.44 -21.58
CA THR A 227 2.23 8.63 -22.95
C THR A 227 1.60 7.34 -23.48
N SER A 228 0.90 7.40 -24.60
CA SER A 228 0.29 6.23 -25.25
C SER A 228 1.30 5.17 -25.77
N GLU A 229 2.59 5.48 -25.77
CA GLU A 229 3.67 4.59 -26.21
C GLU A 229 4.31 3.81 -25.06
N ASP A 230 3.83 4.04 -23.84
CA ASP A 230 4.37 3.37 -22.66
C ASP A 230 3.78 1.96 -22.48
N GLU A 231 4.53 1.10 -21.79
CA GLU A 231 4.08 -0.18 -21.28
C GLU A 231 4.48 -0.28 -19.79
N THR A 232 3.65 -0.95 -18.99
CA THR A 232 3.90 -1.08 -17.55
C THR A 232 3.48 -2.45 -17.03
N ALA A 233 3.83 -2.76 -15.76
CA ALA A 233 3.47 -4.01 -15.12
C ALA A 233 2.81 -3.80 -13.75
N LEU A 234 1.89 -4.69 -13.39
CA LEU A 234 1.37 -4.86 -12.04
C LEU A 234 2.33 -5.79 -11.27
N LEU A 235 3.01 -5.23 -10.27
CA LEU A 235 4.04 -5.90 -9.46
C LEU A 235 3.63 -6.00 -7.98
N SER A 236 2.35 -6.16 -7.71
CA SER A 236 1.83 -6.36 -6.35
C SER A 236 0.48 -7.09 -6.41
N SER A 237 0.07 -7.69 -5.28
CA SER A 237 -1.29 -8.19 -5.15
C SER A 237 -2.29 -7.06 -5.35
N HIS A 238 -3.39 -7.33 -6.05
CA HIS A 238 -4.48 -6.38 -6.25
C HIS A 238 -5.32 -6.13 -4.97
N ALA A 239 -5.06 -6.89 -3.90
CA ALA A 239 -5.64 -6.62 -2.59
C ALA A 239 -5.06 -5.36 -1.92
N PHE A 240 -4.02 -4.75 -2.52
CA PHE A 240 -3.37 -3.52 -2.07
C PHE A 240 -3.35 -2.49 -3.19
N ASP A 241 -3.48 -1.21 -2.83
CA ASP A 241 -3.60 -0.11 -3.78
C ASP A 241 -2.28 0.32 -4.44
N LEU A 242 -1.13 -0.14 -3.96
CA LEU A 242 0.18 0.24 -4.50
C LEU A 242 0.27 0.01 -6.02
N GLY A 243 -0.16 -1.16 -6.50
CA GLY A 243 -0.16 -1.51 -7.92
C GLY A 243 -1.21 -0.77 -8.76
N TYR A 244 -2.19 -0.16 -8.12
CA TYR A 244 -3.26 0.57 -8.83
C TYR A 244 -2.74 1.80 -9.58
N THR A 245 -1.56 2.31 -9.22
CA THR A 245 -0.88 3.32 -10.03
C THR A 245 -0.72 2.84 -11.46
N THR A 246 -0.17 1.64 -11.67
CA THR A 246 0.07 1.10 -13.03
C THR A 246 -1.22 0.62 -13.69
N VAL A 247 -2.11 -0.03 -12.94
CA VAL A 247 -3.39 -0.52 -13.46
C VAL A 247 -4.21 0.61 -14.05
N TYR A 248 -4.49 1.66 -13.28
CA TYR A 248 -5.42 2.68 -13.73
C TYR A 248 -4.79 3.70 -14.67
N THR A 249 -3.50 4.05 -14.48
CA THR A 249 -2.83 4.90 -15.49
C THR A 249 -2.74 4.19 -16.82
N ALA A 250 -2.56 2.86 -16.87
CA ALA A 250 -2.58 2.11 -18.12
C ALA A 250 -3.96 2.16 -18.78
N LEU A 251 -5.02 1.81 -18.05
CA LEU A 251 -6.37 1.74 -18.59
C LEU A 251 -6.86 3.06 -19.19
N ILE A 252 -6.56 4.21 -18.53
CA ILE A 252 -7.03 5.52 -19.00
C ILE A 252 -6.07 6.24 -19.95
N SER A 253 -4.87 5.67 -20.19
CA SER A 253 -3.91 6.20 -21.18
C SER A 253 -3.80 5.36 -22.45
N GLY A 254 -4.57 4.28 -22.56
CA GLY A 254 -4.57 3.44 -23.74
C GLY A 254 -3.30 2.61 -23.96
N ILE A 255 -2.57 2.27 -22.88
CA ILE A 255 -1.30 1.54 -22.92
C ILE A 255 -1.44 0.10 -22.45
N THR A 256 -0.42 -0.72 -22.71
CA THR A 256 -0.40 -2.13 -22.31
C THR A 256 0.00 -2.30 -20.85
N LEU A 257 -0.80 -3.04 -20.09
CA LEU A 257 -0.50 -3.52 -18.74
C LEU A 257 -0.10 -4.99 -18.77
N HIS A 258 1.10 -5.31 -18.29
CA HIS A 258 1.52 -6.68 -18.00
C HIS A 258 1.08 -7.06 -16.58
N ILE A 259 0.35 -8.15 -16.45
CA ILE A 259 -0.04 -8.69 -15.14
C ILE A 259 0.97 -9.78 -14.79
N LEU A 260 1.62 -9.64 -13.64
CA LEU A 260 2.54 -10.64 -13.13
C LEU A 260 1.93 -11.27 -11.87
N SER A 261 1.98 -12.60 -11.80
CA SER A 261 1.67 -13.32 -10.56
C SER A 261 2.82 -13.18 -9.55
N GLU A 262 2.54 -13.46 -8.30
CA GLU A 262 3.52 -13.26 -7.22
C GLU A 262 4.79 -14.08 -7.42
N ASP A 263 4.67 -15.31 -7.87
CA ASP A 263 5.79 -16.19 -8.25
C ASP A 263 6.67 -15.57 -9.35
N MET A 264 6.07 -14.84 -10.30
CA MET A 264 6.81 -14.23 -11.41
C MET A 264 7.59 -12.98 -11.00
N TYR A 265 7.02 -12.09 -10.20
CA TYR A 265 7.74 -10.85 -9.83
C TYR A 265 8.67 -11.02 -8.61
N ARG A 266 8.52 -12.10 -7.83
CA ARG A 266 9.47 -12.48 -6.77
C ARG A 266 10.70 -13.21 -7.30
N ASP A 267 10.64 -13.79 -8.49
CA ASP A 267 11.78 -14.38 -9.18
C ASP A 267 12.59 -13.27 -9.86
N PRO A 268 13.87 -13.02 -9.46
CA PRO A 268 14.68 -11.92 -10.00
C PRO A 268 14.86 -11.98 -11.51
N ASP A 269 15.03 -13.16 -12.09
CA ASP A 269 15.28 -13.32 -13.52
C ASP A 269 14.01 -13.06 -14.34
N GLN A 270 12.86 -13.55 -13.86
CA GLN A 270 11.58 -13.26 -14.50
C GLN A 270 11.22 -11.77 -14.39
N LEU A 271 11.42 -11.18 -13.21
CA LEU A 271 11.19 -9.73 -13.01
C LEU A 271 12.03 -8.92 -13.99
N VAL A 272 13.32 -9.23 -14.13
CA VAL A 272 14.23 -8.56 -15.06
C VAL A 272 13.80 -8.77 -16.51
N GLU A 273 13.36 -9.96 -16.91
CA GLU A 273 12.87 -10.23 -18.27
C GLU A 273 11.66 -9.34 -18.61
N TYR A 274 10.70 -9.20 -17.70
CA TYR A 274 9.55 -8.30 -17.89
C TYR A 274 9.94 -6.81 -17.87
N THR A 275 10.96 -6.43 -17.11
CA THR A 275 11.44 -5.03 -17.10
C THR A 275 12.01 -4.59 -18.44
N LYS A 276 12.52 -5.53 -19.27
CA LYS A 276 13.01 -5.21 -20.62
C LYS A 276 11.92 -4.68 -21.57
N THR A 277 10.66 -5.07 -21.36
CA THR A 277 9.54 -4.65 -22.22
C THR A 277 8.82 -3.42 -21.67
N CYS A 278 8.88 -3.19 -20.36
CA CYS A 278 8.21 -2.07 -19.72
C CYS A 278 9.00 -0.77 -19.84
N THR A 279 8.29 0.35 -19.93
CA THR A 279 8.89 1.70 -19.99
C THR A 279 8.85 2.39 -18.64
N TYR A 280 7.88 2.05 -17.79
CA TYR A 280 7.86 2.47 -16.40
C TYR A 280 7.30 1.36 -15.48
N LEU A 281 7.72 1.40 -14.22
CA LEU A 281 7.32 0.43 -13.19
C LEU A 281 6.95 1.17 -11.90
N LYS A 282 6.04 0.58 -11.13
CA LYS A 282 5.74 0.94 -9.75
C LYS A 282 6.01 -0.27 -8.85
N MET A 283 6.85 -0.08 -7.84
CA MET A 283 7.21 -1.17 -6.93
C MET A 283 7.56 -0.65 -5.52
N THR A 284 7.66 -1.58 -4.58
CA THR A 284 8.21 -1.29 -3.25
C THR A 284 9.74 -1.17 -3.31
N PRO A 285 10.37 -0.42 -2.39
CA PRO A 285 11.82 -0.44 -2.22
C PRO A 285 12.42 -1.84 -2.02
N SER A 286 11.73 -2.73 -1.31
CA SER A 286 12.17 -4.13 -1.15
C SER A 286 12.23 -4.86 -2.49
N LEU A 287 11.21 -4.74 -3.35
CA LEU A 287 11.25 -5.35 -4.69
C LEU A 287 12.29 -4.69 -5.60
N PHE A 288 12.48 -3.38 -5.47
CA PHE A 288 13.55 -2.67 -6.15
C PHE A 288 14.92 -3.20 -5.76
N SER A 289 15.16 -3.48 -4.47
CA SER A 289 16.39 -4.10 -3.98
C SER A 289 16.65 -5.45 -4.67
N ILE A 290 15.64 -6.32 -4.71
CA ILE A 290 15.75 -7.62 -5.43
C ILE A 290 16.14 -7.40 -6.90
N MET A 291 15.47 -6.49 -7.59
CA MET A 291 15.72 -6.20 -8.99
C MET A 291 17.16 -5.72 -9.27
N ILE A 292 17.67 -4.77 -8.47
CA ILE A 292 18.99 -4.17 -8.69
C ILE A 292 20.16 -5.09 -8.28
N HIS A 293 19.89 -6.16 -7.54
CA HIS A 293 20.86 -7.17 -7.17
C HIS A 293 20.88 -8.37 -8.14
N SER A 294 19.94 -8.45 -9.11
CA SER A 294 20.00 -9.44 -10.20
C SER A 294 21.23 -9.22 -11.08
N GLU A 295 21.83 -10.31 -11.56
CA GLU A 295 22.98 -10.27 -12.48
C GLU A 295 22.62 -9.66 -13.85
N GLU A 296 21.35 -9.78 -14.25
CA GLU A 296 20.84 -9.31 -15.54
C GLU A 296 20.48 -7.82 -15.58
N ILE A 297 20.43 -7.13 -14.43
CA ILE A 297 19.98 -5.73 -14.34
C ILE A 297 20.79 -4.77 -15.23
N GLN A 298 22.10 -5.02 -15.37
CA GLN A 298 22.97 -4.19 -16.21
C GLN A 298 22.46 -4.12 -17.66
N LYS A 299 21.97 -5.23 -18.20
CA LYS A 299 21.40 -5.28 -19.56
C LYS A 299 20.12 -4.44 -19.67
N VAL A 300 19.28 -4.46 -18.63
CA VAL A 300 18.05 -3.64 -18.62
C VAL A 300 18.38 -2.15 -18.64
N VAL A 301 19.38 -1.74 -17.83
CA VAL A 301 19.81 -0.33 -17.78
C VAL A 301 20.44 0.13 -19.10
N GLU A 302 21.22 -0.74 -19.76
CA GLU A 302 21.96 -0.40 -20.98
C GLU A 302 21.10 -0.45 -22.26
N THR A 303 20.21 -1.43 -22.35
CA THR A 303 19.50 -1.77 -23.60
C THR A 303 17.99 -1.89 -23.46
N GLY A 304 17.46 -1.80 -22.24
CA GLY A 304 16.01 -1.89 -21.97
C GLY A 304 15.25 -0.59 -22.34
N ASN A 305 13.95 -0.70 -22.37
CA ASN A 305 13.04 0.43 -22.63
C ASN A 305 12.67 1.20 -21.34
N LEU A 306 13.12 0.70 -20.18
CA LEU A 306 12.77 1.27 -18.87
C LEU A 306 13.34 2.68 -18.73
N ARG A 307 12.46 3.67 -18.50
CA ARG A 307 12.81 5.08 -18.34
C ARG A 307 12.45 5.65 -16.98
N LEU A 308 11.60 4.94 -16.21
CA LEU A 308 11.10 5.43 -14.95
C LEU A 308 10.77 4.27 -13.99
N ILE A 309 11.19 4.42 -12.73
CA ILE A 309 10.74 3.60 -11.62
C ILE A 309 10.10 4.50 -10.56
N ILE A 310 8.90 4.15 -10.13
CA ILE A 310 8.18 4.81 -9.05
C ILE A 310 8.29 3.92 -7.81
N LEU A 311 8.94 4.41 -6.76
CA LEU A 311 9.14 3.70 -5.50
C LEU A 311 8.14 4.20 -4.46
N GLY A 312 7.49 3.29 -3.74
CA GLY A 312 6.56 3.67 -2.69
C GLY A 312 6.19 2.52 -1.76
N GLY A 313 5.52 2.87 -0.67
CA GLY A 313 5.11 1.90 0.34
C GLY A 313 6.10 1.74 1.50
N GLU A 314 7.38 2.01 1.30
CA GLU A 314 8.45 1.87 2.29
C GLU A 314 9.48 3.00 2.16
N PRO A 315 10.32 3.20 3.19
CA PRO A 315 11.51 4.04 3.05
C PRO A 315 12.50 3.44 2.02
N VAL A 316 13.12 4.29 1.23
CA VAL A 316 14.10 3.83 0.23
C VAL A 316 15.48 3.67 0.88
N ASN A 317 16.11 2.51 0.68
CA ASN A 317 17.44 2.23 1.21
C ASN A 317 18.52 3.03 0.47
N LYS A 318 19.37 3.74 1.22
CA LYS A 318 20.47 4.54 0.65
C LYS A 318 21.49 3.72 -0.12
N ASN A 319 21.79 2.52 0.35
CA ASN A 319 22.78 1.66 -0.30
C ASN A 319 22.25 1.18 -1.66
N ASP A 320 20.96 0.87 -1.75
CA ASP A 320 20.31 0.51 -3.00
C ASP A 320 20.32 1.69 -4.00
N LEU A 321 20.06 2.90 -3.52
CA LEU A 321 20.18 4.10 -4.38
C LEU A 321 21.61 4.31 -4.89
N LYS A 322 22.63 4.15 -4.04
CA LYS A 322 24.05 4.23 -4.44
C LYS A 322 24.41 3.15 -5.46
N ARG A 323 23.99 1.90 -5.22
CA ARG A 323 24.18 0.81 -6.17
C ARG A 323 23.50 1.13 -7.51
N PHE A 324 22.23 1.51 -7.48
CA PHE A 324 21.48 1.85 -8.70
C PHE A 324 22.11 3.05 -9.43
N SER A 325 22.57 4.10 -8.74
CA SER A 325 23.28 5.21 -9.35
C SER A 325 24.52 4.77 -10.10
N SER A 326 25.29 3.81 -9.56
CA SER A 326 26.47 3.25 -10.23
C SER A 326 26.13 2.45 -11.48
N LEU A 327 25.01 1.71 -11.48
CA LEU A 327 24.49 0.97 -12.63
C LEU A 327 23.92 1.92 -13.69
N ASN A 328 23.15 2.92 -13.27
CA ASN A 328 22.47 3.92 -14.09
C ASN A 328 23.36 5.18 -14.30
N ASN A 329 24.63 4.96 -14.62
CA ASN A 329 25.65 6.02 -14.72
C ASN A 329 25.36 7.10 -15.79
N LYS A 330 24.47 6.81 -16.75
CA LYS A 330 23.97 7.76 -17.76
C LYS A 330 22.68 8.45 -17.34
N HIS A 331 22.16 8.17 -16.16
CA HIS A 331 20.89 8.70 -15.63
C HIS A 331 19.71 8.55 -16.61
N THR A 332 19.67 7.44 -17.34
CA THR A 332 18.63 7.16 -18.34
C THR A 332 17.30 6.77 -17.69
N ILE A 333 17.36 6.19 -16.49
CA ILE A 333 16.18 5.77 -15.72
C ILE A 333 15.99 6.75 -14.55
N ARG A 334 14.86 7.42 -14.52
CA ARG A 334 14.45 8.32 -13.45
C ARG A 334 13.86 7.53 -12.28
N LEU A 335 14.05 8.02 -11.06
CA LEU A 335 13.39 7.49 -9.87
C LEU A 335 12.44 8.53 -9.30
N ILE A 336 11.21 8.13 -8.97
CA ILE A 336 10.24 8.95 -8.24
C ILE A 336 9.97 8.27 -6.91
N ASN A 337 10.17 9.00 -5.80
CA ASN A 337 9.64 8.62 -4.50
C ASN A 337 8.17 9.02 -4.44
N HIS A 338 7.31 8.08 -4.05
CA HIS A 338 5.87 8.25 -4.03
C HIS A 338 5.32 7.84 -2.67
N TYR A 339 4.64 8.76 -2.02
CA TYR A 339 4.10 8.60 -0.69
C TYR A 339 2.60 8.82 -0.67
N GLY A 340 1.90 8.02 0.12
CA GLY A 340 0.52 8.23 0.53
C GLY A 340 -0.06 7.05 1.29
N PRO A 341 -0.93 7.31 2.26
CA PRO A 341 -1.79 6.29 2.84
C PRO A 341 -2.97 5.98 1.90
N THR A 342 -3.58 4.82 2.04
CA THR A 342 -4.78 4.40 1.28
C THR A 342 -5.91 5.42 1.42
N GLU A 343 -6.04 6.08 2.57
CA GLU A 343 -7.03 7.12 2.86
C GLU A 343 -6.85 8.41 2.02
N SER A 344 -5.73 8.54 1.32
CA SER A 344 -5.47 9.61 0.34
C SER A 344 -5.36 9.09 -1.10
N THR A 345 -6.01 7.96 -1.38
CA THR A 345 -6.13 7.32 -2.69
C THR A 345 -4.76 6.98 -3.30
N ILE A 346 -4.19 5.86 -2.91
CA ILE A 346 -2.90 5.32 -3.41
C ILE A 346 -1.71 6.22 -3.02
N GLY A 347 -1.81 7.52 -3.25
CA GLY A 347 -0.74 8.45 -2.92
C GLY A 347 -1.09 9.92 -3.12
N CYS A 348 -0.38 10.78 -2.41
CA CYS A 348 -0.69 12.21 -2.35
C CYS A 348 0.53 13.12 -2.46
N VAL A 349 1.74 12.57 -2.33
CA VAL A 349 3.00 13.30 -2.41
C VAL A 349 3.96 12.52 -3.31
N ALA A 350 4.67 13.20 -4.20
CA ALA A 350 5.68 12.57 -5.04
C ALA A 350 6.85 13.53 -5.37
N GLY A 351 8.06 12.99 -5.44
CA GLY A 351 9.26 13.74 -5.77
C GLY A 351 10.28 12.91 -6.52
N GLU A 352 11.01 13.53 -7.43
CA GLU A 352 12.13 12.88 -8.11
C GLU A 352 13.29 12.71 -7.13
N ILE A 353 13.91 11.54 -7.14
CA ILE A 353 15.10 11.24 -6.35
C ILE A 353 16.32 11.72 -7.16
N ASN A 354 17.08 12.66 -6.60
CA ASN A 354 18.33 13.07 -7.21
C ASN A 354 19.45 12.09 -6.85
N LEU A 355 19.89 11.29 -7.83
CA LEU A 355 20.93 10.29 -7.65
C LEU A 355 22.33 10.88 -7.42
N ASP A 356 22.54 12.17 -7.70
CA ASP A 356 23.80 12.87 -7.40
C ASP A 356 23.87 13.37 -5.94
N GLN A 357 22.73 13.42 -5.24
CA GLN A 357 22.60 13.95 -3.89
C GLN A 357 21.83 12.98 -2.96
N ILE A 358 22.13 11.68 -3.02
CA ILE A 358 21.39 10.61 -2.32
C ILE A 358 21.28 10.87 -0.82
N ASP A 359 22.34 11.36 -0.18
CA ASP A 359 22.34 11.57 1.27
C ASP A 359 21.36 12.67 1.73
N GLU A 360 21.04 13.63 0.85
CA GLU A 360 20.07 14.69 1.11
C GLU A 360 18.63 14.29 0.77
N PHE A 361 18.44 13.30 -0.13
CA PHE A 361 17.13 13.01 -0.75
C PHE A 361 16.50 11.68 -0.32
N SER A 362 17.21 10.82 0.41
CA SER A 362 16.73 9.47 0.71
C SER A 362 15.38 9.44 1.46
N ASN A 363 15.14 10.41 2.34
CA ASN A 363 13.91 10.52 3.13
C ASN A 363 12.94 11.59 2.58
N VAL A 364 13.28 12.26 1.48
CA VAL A 364 12.43 13.29 0.88
C VAL A 364 11.34 12.60 0.06
N ILE A 365 10.08 12.76 0.48
CA ILE A 365 8.92 12.19 -0.22
C ILE A 365 8.40 13.08 -1.35
N GLY A 366 8.84 14.36 -1.42
CA GLY A 366 8.51 15.26 -2.52
C GLY A 366 7.54 16.38 -2.17
N LYS A 367 6.68 16.72 -3.12
CA LYS A 367 5.65 17.77 -3.01
C LYS A 367 4.25 17.16 -3.21
N PRO A 368 3.19 17.81 -2.70
CA PRO A 368 1.82 17.37 -2.97
C PRO A 368 1.55 17.24 -4.47
N LEU A 369 0.77 16.23 -4.83
CA LEU A 369 0.26 16.02 -6.19
C LEU A 369 -0.79 17.08 -6.56
N ASP A 370 -1.19 17.13 -7.83
CA ASP A 370 -2.23 18.04 -8.31
C ASP A 370 -3.52 17.89 -7.49
N ASN A 371 -4.12 19.01 -7.11
CA ASN A 371 -5.34 19.13 -6.30
C ASN A 371 -5.24 18.56 -4.87
N ILE A 372 -4.03 18.34 -4.38
CA ILE A 372 -3.73 17.91 -3.01
C ILE A 372 -3.05 19.05 -2.26
N LYS A 373 -3.46 19.28 -1.02
CA LYS A 373 -2.81 20.20 -0.08
C LYS A 373 -2.23 19.41 1.09
N ALA A 374 -1.03 19.78 1.52
CA ALA A 374 -0.35 19.18 2.66
C ALA A 374 -0.06 20.24 3.73
N TYR A 375 -0.47 19.95 4.95
CA TYR A 375 -0.22 20.79 6.12
C TYR A 375 0.62 20.00 7.12
N ILE A 376 1.57 20.67 7.76
CA ILE A 376 2.38 20.09 8.83
C ILE A 376 2.03 20.85 10.09
N LEU A 377 1.48 20.13 11.07
CA LEU A 377 0.87 20.72 12.26
C LEU A 377 1.52 20.19 13.55
N ASP A 378 1.54 21.06 14.56
CA ASP A 378 1.90 20.69 15.92
C ASP A 378 0.75 19.92 16.64
N PRO A 379 0.93 19.42 17.86
CA PRO A 379 -0.14 18.75 18.60
C PRO A 379 -1.37 19.62 18.90
N HIS A 380 -1.25 20.93 18.83
CA HIS A 380 -2.33 21.90 19.01
C HIS A 380 -3.00 22.30 17.68
N ARG A 381 -2.55 21.70 16.56
CA ARG A 381 -3.00 21.95 15.18
C ARG A 381 -2.60 23.33 14.64
N ASN A 382 -1.57 23.94 15.18
CA ASN A 382 -0.94 25.12 14.57
C ASN A 382 0.03 24.69 13.48
N LEU A 383 0.24 25.56 12.48
CA LEU A 383 1.24 25.34 11.44
C LEU A 383 2.65 25.29 12.06
N THR A 384 3.44 24.30 11.68
CA THR A 384 4.85 24.27 12.06
C THR A 384 5.67 25.11 11.08
N PRO A 385 6.67 25.87 11.57
CA PRO A 385 7.61 26.57 10.70
C PRO A 385 8.40 25.63 9.78
N ILE A 386 8.96 26.20 8.71
CA ILE A 386 9.85 25.46 7.79
C ILE A 386 11.03 24.87 8.58
N GLY A 387 11.30 23.59 8.38
CA GLY A 387 12.34 22.82 9.06
C GLY A 387 11.94 22.25 10.43
N VAL A 388 10.78 22.63 10.97
CA VAL A 388 10.27 22.12 12.25
C VAL A 388 9.40 20.89 12.00
N PRO A 389 9.66 19.76 12.73
CA PRO A 389 8.83 18.57 12.64
C PRO A 389 7.39 18.79 13.14
N GLY A 390 6.44 18.13 12.48
CA GLY A 390 5.04 18.07 12.88
C GLY A 390 4.32 16.91 12.20
N GLU A 391 3.07 16.71 12.56
CA GLU A 391 2.22 15.69 11.95
C GLU A 391 1.75 16.15 10.57
N LEU A 392 1.81 15.26 9.59
CA LEU A 392 1.31 15.51 8.25
C LEU A 392 -0.20 15.35 8.18
N TYR A 393 -0.87 16.37 7.61
CA TYR A 393 -2.30 16.35 7.28
C TYR A 393 -2.46 16.57 5.78
N ILE A 394 -3.33 15.78 5.15
CA ILE A 394 -3.62 15.83 3.72
C ILE A 394 -5.05 16.29 3.48
N SER A 395 -5.24 17.23 2.56
CA SER A 395 -6.56 17.73 2.12
C SER A 395 -6.65 17.76 0.60
N GLY A 396 -7.84 17.81 0.05
CA GLY A 396 -8.06 17.96 -1.39
C GLY A 396 -8.83 16.80 -2.02
N GLU A 397 -8.75 16.73 -3.33
CA GLU A 397 -9.58 15.83 -4.17
C GLU A 397 -9.21 14.35 -4.07
N GLY A 398 -8.05 14.01 -3.50
CA GLY A 398 -7.59 12.63 -3.32
C GLY A 398 -8.08 11.96 -2.04
N LEU A 399 -8.88 12.61 -1.20
CA LEU A 399 -9.34 12.01 0.05
C LEU A 399 -10.38 10.90 -0.18
N ALA A 400 -10.25 9.83 0.59
CA ALA A 400 -11.29 8.81 0.72
C ALA A 400 -12.59 9.37 1.33
N ASN A 401 -13.71 8.68 1.10
CA ASN A 401 -14.98 9.03 1.73
C ASN A 401 -14.99 8.75 3.23
N GLY A 402 -14.14 7.85 3.70
CA GLY A 402 -14.01 7.41 5.08
C GLY A 402 -13.88 5.89 5.17
N TYR A 403 -14.31 5.33 6.28
CA TYR A 403 -14.26 3.89 6.55
C TYR A 403 -15.64 3.25 6.52
N VAL A 404 -15.73 2.07 5.91
CA VAL A 404 -16.96 1.26 5.87
C VAL A 404 -17.46 1.01 7.28
N ASN A 405 -18.73 1.29 7.53
CA ASN A 405 -19.42 1.04 8.80
C ASN A 405 -18.72 1.52 10.08
N LYS A 406 -17.79 2.49 9.95
CA LYS A 406 -17.04 3.09 11.08
C LYS A 406 -17.13 4.63 11.07
N PRO A 407 -18.32 5.20 11.29
CA PRO A 407 -18.50 6.67 11.22
C PRO A 407 -17.71 7.43 12.28
N GLU A 408 -17.57 6.89 13.48
CA GLU A 408 -16.83 7.52 14.57
C GLU A 408 -15.34 7.61 14.24
N LEU A 409 -14.73 6.51 13.73
CA LEU A 409 -13.35 6.50 13.27
C LEU A 409 -13.15 7.43 12.05
N THR A 410 -14.16 7.52 11.19
CA THR A 410 -14.12 8.44 10.05
C THR A 410 -14.03 9.88 10.52
N VAL A 411 -14.86 10.30 11.48
CA VAL A 411 -14.81 11.66 12.04
C VAL A 411 -13.50 11.92 12.80
N GLU A 412 -12.95 10.92 13.48
CA GLU A 412 -11.65 11.04 14.19
C GLU A 412 -10.49 11.30 13.24
N LYS A 413 -10.47 10.62 12.08
CA LYS A 413 -9.34 10.66 11.13
C LYS A 413 -9.51 11.69 10.02
N PHE A 414 -10.74 11.95 9.59
CA PHE A 414 -11.07 12.94 8.55
C PHE A 414 -11.75 14.16 9.22
N ILE A 415 -10.92 15.05 9.71
CA ILE A 415 -11.36 16.22 10.47
C ILE A 415 -11.65 17.42 9.56
N GLU A 416 -12.34 18.43 10.06
CA GLU A 416 -12.51 19.70 9.37
C GLU A 416 -11.15 20.40 9.16
N ASN A 417 -10.96 20.99 7.98
CA ASN A 417 -9.75 21.74 7.66
C ASN A 417 -9.86 23.19 8.15
N PRO A 418 -9.10 23.61 9.19
CA PRO A 418 -9.21 24.97 9.72
C PRO A 418 -8.65 26.04 8.77
N PHE A 419 -7.91 25.65 7.74
CA PHE A 419 -7.31 26.56 6.74
C PHE A 419 -8.12 26.64 5.44
N ASP A 420 -9.15 25.79 5.28
CA ASP A 420 -10.04 25.76 4.10
C ASP A 420 -11.44 25.31 4.56
N PRO A 421 -12.26 26.25 5.12
CA PRO A 421 -13.56 25.92 5.74
C PRO A 421 -14.50 25.16 4.79
N GLY A 422 -15.16 24.14 5.32
CA GLY A 422 -16.05 23.26 4.56
C GLY A 422 -15.31 22.14 3.80
N LYS A 423 -14.00 22.06 3.88
CA LYS A 423 -13.19 20.93 3.39
C LYS A 423 -12.73 20.07 4.55
N ARG A 424 -12.39 18.81 4.24
CA ARG A 424 -11.83 17.88 5.21
C ARG A 424 -10.31 17.76 5.02
N MET A 425 -9.62 17.34 6.08
CA MET A 425 -8.25 16.87 6.01
C MET A 425 -8.10 15.55 6.75
N TYR A 426 -7.24 14.69 6.21
CA TYR A 426 -6.91 13.39 6.79
C TYR A 426 -5.67 13.49 7.68
N LYS A 427 -5.78 12.98 8.90
CA LYS A 427 -4.73 12.90 9.90
C LYS A 427 -3.90 11.64 9.65
N THR A 428 -2.66 11.78 9.14
CA THR A 428 -1.86 10.64 8.67
C THR A 428 -1.19 9.84 9.79
N GLY A 429 -0.85 10.48 10.92
CA GLY A 429 0.00 9.93 11.97
C GLY A 429 1.49 9.91 11.58
N ASP A 430 1.88 10.50 10.46
CA ASP A 430 3.27 10.58 10.01
C ASP A 430 3.94 11.86 10.49
N LEU A 431 5.13 11.73 11.09
CA LEU A 431 5.98 12.83 11.49
C LEU A 431 6.87 13.23 10.32
N VAL A 432 6.75 14.48 9.91
CA VAL A 432 7.46 15.03 8.75
C VAL A 432 7.96 16.45 9.05
N LYS A 433 8.79 17.01 8.17
CA LYS A 433 9.09 18.44 8.16
C LYS A 433 9.06 19.01 6.75
N ARG A 434 8.76 20.32 6.62
CA ARG A 434 8.79 21.03 5.35
C ARG A 434 10.21 21.55 5.10
N LEU A 435 10.74 21.32 3.91
CA LEU A 435 12.02 21.89 3.48
C LEU A 435 11.81 23.30 2.89
N PRO A 436 12.88 24.14 2.83
CA PRO A 436 12.77 25.52 2.32
C PRO A 436 12.25 25.65 0.89
N ASP A 437 12.39 24.62 0.06
CA ASP A 437 11.89 24.57 -1.31
C ASP A 437 10.48 24.00 -1.45
N GLY A 438 9.82 23.74 -0.31
CA GLY A 438 8.46 23.21 -0.23
C GLY A 438 8.35 21.68 -0.34
N ARG A 439 9.47 20.95 -0.49
CA ARG A 439 9.47 19.48 -0.37
C ARG A 439 9.20 19.05 1.06
N ILE A 440 8.73 17.83 1.22
CA ILE A 440 8.44 17.21 2.51
C ILE A 440 9.47 16.11 2.75
N GLU A 441 10.08 16.11 3.93
CA GLU A 441 10.97 15.06 4.41
C GLU A 441 10.25 14.23 5.47
N PHE A 442 10.21 12.91 5.27
CA PHE A 442 9.66 11.95 6.21
C PHE A 442 10.66 11.67 7.33
N ILE A 443 10.19 11.69 8.58
CA ILE A 443 11.03 11.47 9.77
C ILE A 443 10.67 10.12 10.42
N GLY A 444 9.38 9.78 10.48
CA GLY A 444 8.92 8.55 11.11
C GLY A 444 7.42 8.55 11.36
N ARG A 445 6.97 7.69 12.29
CA ARG A 445 5.58 7.61 12.73
C ARG A 445 5.43 8.16 14.15
N ILE A 446 4.27 8.77 14.42
CA ILE A 446 3.89 9.21 15.79
C ILE A 446 3.28 8.05 16.57
N ASP A 447 2.66 7.11 15.88
CA ASP A 447 2.03 5.90 16.43
C ASP A 447 2.93 4.65 16.30
N SER A 448 2.39 3.49 16.64
CA SER A 448 3.09 2.19 16.57
C SER A 448 2.93 1.47 15.24
N GLN A 449 2.33 2.11 14.23
CA GLN A 449 2.17 1.52 12.91
C GLN A 449 3.52 1.39 12.21
N VAL A 450 3.74 0.28 11.52
CA VAL A 450 4.98 0.00 10.78
C VAL A 450 4.69 -0.36 9.34
N LYS A 451 5.71 -0.24 8.50
CA LYS A 451 5.68 -0.75 7.13
C LYS A 451 6.73 -1.84 7.00
N VAL A 452 6.31 -3.04 6.62
CA VAL A 452 7.19 -4.21 6.45
C VAL A 452 6.90 -4.81 5.07
N ARG A 453 7.89 -4.85 4.21
CA ARG A 453 7.77 -5.37 2.82
C ARG A 453 6.60 -4.74 2.04
N GLY A 454 6.37 -3.43 2.23
CA GLY A 454 5.28 -2.67 1.60
C GLY A 454 3.93 -2.78 2.29
N TYR A 455 3.77 -3.69 3.24
CA TYR A 455 2.53 -3.86 3.99
C TYR A 455 2.45 -2.87 5.15
N ARG A 456 1.30 -2.20 5.26
CA ARG A 456 0.98 -1.33 6.40
C ARG A 456 0.42 -2.17 7.53
N ILE A 457 1.15 -2.26 8.64
CA ILE A 457 0.83 -3.15 9.76
C ILE A 457 0.62 -2.34 11.03
N GLU A 458 -0.55 -2.50 11.64
CA GLU A 458 -0.82 -2.04 13.00
C GLU A 458 -0.34 -3.11 13.98
N LEU A 459 0.73 -2.83 14.71
CA LEU A 459 1.27 -3.79 15.68
C LEU A 459 0.23 -4.19 16.73
N GLY A 460 -0.67 -3.26 17.09
CA GLY A 460 -1.77 -3.51 18.01
C GLY A 460 -2.77 -4.59 17.53
N GLU A 461 -2.93 -4.80 16.22
CA GLU A 461 -3.77 -5.89 15.70
C GLU A 461 -3.18 -7.26 16.07
N ILE A 462 -1.87 -7.40 15.94
CA ILE A 462 -1.15 -8.62 16.30
C ILE A 462 -1.11 -8.78 17.83
N GLU A 463 -0.82 -7.71 18.57
CA GLU A 463 -0.79 -7.69 20.05
C GLU A 463 -2.16 -8.12 20.61
N ASN A 464 -3.26 -7.57 20.11
CA ASN A 464 -4.62 -7.92 20.54
C ASN A 464 -4.98 -9.38 20.24
N LEU A 465 -4.56 -9.90 19.07
CA LEU A 465 -4.76 -11.30 18.76
C LEU A 465 -3.98 -12.22 19.71
N LEU A 466 -2.72 -11.90 19.99
CA LEU A 466 -1.90 -12.64 20.96
C LEU A 466 -2.54 -12.62 22.35
N LEU A 467 -3.02 -11.46 22.82
CA LEU A 467 -3.69 -11.32 24.12
C LEU A 467 -5.04 -12.05 24.20
N SER A 468 -5.65 -12.36 23.06
CA SER A 468 -6.88 -13.20 23.03
C SER A 468 -6.58 -14.71 23.20
N HIS A 469 -5.32 -15.13 23.14
CA HIS A 469 -4.92 -16.50 23.39
C HIS A 469 -4.99 -16.80 24.90
N PRO A 470 -5.63 -17.91 25.33
CA PRO A 470 -5.91 -18.17 26.76
C PRO A 470 -4.68 -18.23 27.68
N GLU A 471 -3.51 -18.53 27.13
CA GLU A 471 -2.28 -18.72 27.90
C GLU A 471 -1.42 -17.46 27.98
N ILE A 472 -1.67 -16.45 27.12
CA ILE A 472 -0.89 -15.22 27.05
C ILE A 472 -1.51 -14.17 27.98
N LYS A 473 -0.69 -13.62 28.86
CA LYS A 473 -1.04 -12.54 29.79
C LYS A 473 -0.64 -11.17 29.26
N GLU A 474 0.54 -11.07 28.68
CA GLU A 474 1.11 -9.84 28.18
C GLU A 474 1.76 -10.12 26.82
N ALA A 475 1.55 -9.24 25.85
CA ALA A 475 2.15 -9.32 24.54
C ALA A 475 2.56 -7.93 24.05
N VAL A 476 3.68 -7.85 23.35
CA VAL A 476 4.12 -6.66 22.63
C VAL A 476 4.81 -7.10 21.35
N VAL A 477 4.51 -6.40 20.27
CA VAL A 477 5.14 -6.63 18.96
C VAL A 477 5.94 -5.39 18.59
N ILE A 478 7.15 -5.60 18.08
CA ILE A 478 7.99 -4.52 17.59
C ILE A 478 8.53 -4.85 16.20
N ASN A 479 8.81 -3.79 15.45
CA ASN A 479 9.59 -3.87 14.22
C ASN A 479 11.08 -3.81 14.57
N ARG A 480 11.87 -4.70 13.95
CA ARG A 480 13.33 -4.70 14.01
C ARG A 480 13.90 -4.76 12.60
N GLU A 481 15.18 -4.49 12.49
CA GLU A 481 15.93 -4.59 11.24
C GLU A 481 17.03 -5.63 11.40
N ASN A 482 17.24 -6.45 10.38
CA ASN A 482 18.36 -7.38 10.33
C ASN A 482 19.66 -6.64 9.93
N GLU A 483 20.78 -7.35 9.86
CA GLU A 483 22.08 -6.77 9.50
C GLU A 483 22.10 -6.17 8.08
N THR A 484 21.21 -6.61 7.20
CA THR A 484 21.06 -6.09 5.83
C THR A 484 20.15 -4.85 5.77
N GLY A 485 19.49 -4.50 6.90
CA GLY A 485 18.56 -3.37 6.99
C GLY A 485 17.13 -3.71 6.56
N GLU A 486 16.79 -5.01 6.49
CA GLU A 486 15.43 -5.44 6.21
C GLU A 486 14.59 -5.49 7.48
N ALA A 487 13.36 -4.96 7.39
CA ALA A 487 12.43 -4.91 8.50
C ALA A 487 11.72 -6.26 8.73
N TYR A 488 11.62 -6.67 10.00
CA TYR A 488 10.85 -7.84 10.41
C TYR A 488 10.11 -7.61 11.73
N LEU A 489 9.08 -8.44 11.99
CA LEU A 489 8.29 -8.36 13.23
C LEU A 489 8.82 -9.37 14.25
N ALA A 490 8.94 -8.93 15.52
CA ALA A 490 9.24 -9.77 16.67
C ALA A 490 8.17 -9.60 17.75
N ALA A 491 7.54 -10.70 18.15
CA ALA A 491 6.57 -10.77 19.23
C ALA A 491 7.26 -11.19 20.52
N TYR A 492 6.98 -10.47 21.60
CA TYR A 492 7.42 -10.79 22.96
C TYR A 492 6.19 -11.06 23.81
N MET A 493 6.19 -12.18 24.52
CA MET A 493 5.03 -12.67 25.25
C MET A 493 5.41 -13.11 26.65
N ALA A 494 4.51 -12.86 27.60
CA ALA A 494 4.57 -13.44 28.94
C ALA A 494 3.25 -14.17 29.22
N GLY A 495 3.33 -15.41 29.69
CA GLY A 495 2.16 -16.25 29.92
C GLY A 495 1.66 -16.24 31.36
N HIS A 496 0.44 -16.76 31.55
CA HIS A 496 -0.07 -17.12 32.87
C HIS A 496 0.63 -18.38 33.41
N ARG A 497 1.12 -19.23 32.52
CA ARG A 497 1.87 -20.47 32.74
C ARG A 497 2.77 -20.71 31.52
N ALA A 498 3.60 -21.73 31.56
CA ALA A 498 4.37 -22.17 30.38
C ALA A 498 3.41 -22.57 29.24
N PHE A 499 3.71 -22.16 28.03
CA PHE A 499 2.93 -22.46 26.82
C PHE A 499 3.85 -22.81 25.65
N ASP A 500 3.28 -23.47 24.64
CA ASP A 500 3.98 -23.86 23.43
C ASP A 500 3.97 -22.71 22.43
N VAL A 501 5.15 -22.24 22.03
CA VAL A 501 5.33 -21.17 21.04
C VAL A 501 4.81 -21.62 19.67
N ALA A 502 4.93 -22.90 19.31
CA ALA A 502 4.44 -23.42 18.05
C ALA A 502 2.90 -23.37 17.96
N GLU A 503 2.21 -23.64 19.08
CA GLU A 503 0.76 -23.51 19.17
C GLU A 503 0.32 -22.04 18.99
N VAL A 504 0.99 -21.11 19.67
CA VAL A 504 0.71 -19.67 19.54
C VAL A 504 0.95 -19.19 18.11
N ARG A 505 2.05 -19.64 17.48
CA ARG A 505 2.33 -19.28 16.09
C ARG A 505 1.26 -19.80 15.13
N SER A 506 0.84 -21.05 15.29
CA SER A 506 -0.27 -21.61 14.49
C SER A 506 -1.54 -20.80 14.70
N TYR A 507 -1.85 -20.45 15.96
CA TYR A 507 -3.00 -19.62 16.30
C TYR A 507 -3.00 -18.27 15.57
N VAL A 508 -1.83 -17.64 15.45
CA VAL A 508 -1.66 -16.37 14.72
C VAL A 508 -1.78 -16.60 13.21
N LYS A 509 -1.11 -17.63 12.66
CA LYS A 509 -1.16 -17.96 11.21
C LYS A 509 -2.57 -18.26 10.70
N ASP A 510 -3.39 -18.89 11.52
CA ASP A 510 -4.77 -19.23 11.17
C ASP A 510 -5.71 -18.01 11.11
N ARG A 511 -5.28 -16.84 11.65
CA ARG A 511 -6.12 -15.65 11.82
C ARG A 511 -5.61 -14.40 11.16
N LEU A 512 -4.30 -14.29 10.94
CA LEU A 512 -3.68 -13.13 10.29
C LEU A 512 -3.04 -13.53 8.96
N PRO A 513 -3.00 -12.60 7.98
CA PRO A 513 -2.22 -12.78 6.76
C PRO A 513 -0.75 -13.07 7.04
N HIS A 514 -0.10 -13.81 6.16
CA HIS A 514 1.29 -14.24 6.34
C HIS A 514 2.26 -13.08 6.64
N TYR A 515 2.05 -11.90 6.03
CA TYR A 515 2.90 -10.71 6.24
C TYR A 515 2.75 -10.07 7.63
N MET A 516 1.71 -10.42 8.40
CA MET A 516 1.48 -9.97 9.77
C MET A 516 1.98 -10.98 10.81
N VAL A 517 2.40 -12.16 10.41
CA VAL A 517 2.93 -13.19 11.32
C VAL A 517 4.34 -12.79 11.73
N PRO A 518 4.64 -12.60 13.04
CA PRO A 518 5.98 -12.31 13.50
C PRO A 518 6.98 -13.40 13.09
N ALA A 519 8.19 -12.99 12.68
CA ALA A 519 9.28 -13.91 12.39
C ALA A 519 9.79 -14.59 13.67
N TYR A 520 9.78 -13.83 14.80
CA TYR A 520 10.24 -14.32 16.10
C TYR A 520 9.14 -14.24 17.14
N PHE A 521 9.03 -15.27 17.97
CA PHE A 521 8.12 -15.37 19.10
C PHE A 521 8.93 -15.62 20.38
N MET A 522 9.24 -14.55 21.13
CA MET A 522 10.08 -14.58 22.33
C MET A 522 9.22 -14.72 23.59
N VAL A 523 9.53 -15.69 24.42
CA VAL A 523 8.86 -15.85 25.74
C VAL A 523 9.74 -15.22 26.81
N LEU A 524 9.14 -14.33 27.59
CA LEU A 524 9.79 -13.67 28.70
C LEU A 524 9.11 -14.07 30.01
N ASP A 525 9.87 -14.23 31.09
CA ASP A 525 9.31 -14.44 32.44
C ASP A 525 8.48 -13.24 32.88
N THR A 526 8.96 -12.03 32.55
CA THR A 526 8.27 -10.76 32.83
C THR A 526 8.63 -9.72 31.77
N MET A 527 7.67 -8.89 31.39
CA MET A 527 7.93 -7.76 30.51
C MET A 527 8.78 -6.68 31.19
N PRO A 528 9.80 -6.13 30.52
CA PRO A 528 10.53 -4.98 31.05
C PRO A 528 9.61 -3.76 31.13
N LEU A 529 9.59 -3.07 32.25
CA LEU A 529 8.71 -1.92 32.48
C LEU A 529 9.51 -0.63 32.68
N THR A 530 8.97 0.46 32.17
CA THR A 530 9.43 1.81 32.47
C THR A 530 9.09 2.17 33.93
N LYS A 531 9.69 3.25 34.48
CA LYS A 531 9.37 3.77 35.81
C LYS A 531 7.88 4.08 36.01
N ASN A 532 7.14 4.27 34.94
CA ASN A 532 5.70 4.57 34.95
C ASN A 532 4.82 3.33 34.72
N GLY A 533 5.39 2.12 34.77
CA GLY A 533 4.65 0.85 34.65
C GLY A 533 4.23 0.49 33.20
N LYS A 534 4.72 1.19 32.17
CA LYS A 534 4.49 0.83 30.77
C LYS A 534 5.60 -0.10 30.27
N ILE A 535 5.32 -0.97 29.29
CA ILE A 535 6.33 -1.84 28.68
C ILE A 535 7.45 -0.98 28.08
N ASN A 536 8.68 -1.30 28.46
CA ASN A 536 9.89 -0.65 27.96
C ASN A 536 10.39 -1.37 26.70
N ARG A 537 9.88 -0.96 25.54
CA ARG A 537 10.23 -1.57 24.24
C ARG A 537 11.73 -1.51 23.91
N LYS A 538 12.50 -0.58 24.54
CA LYS A 538 13.94 -0.45 24.31
C LYS A 538 14.77 -1.48 25.09
N GLU A 539 14.22 -2.03 26.16
CA GLU A 539 14.88 -3.05 27.00
C GLU A 539 14.49 -4.49 26.59
N LEU A 540 13.66 -4.65 25.54
CA LEU A 540 13.37 -5.97 25.00
C LEU A 540 14.63 -6.58 24.41
N PRO A 541 14.96 -7.86 24.73
CA PRO A 541 16.17 -8.51 24.23
C PRO A 541 16.14 -8.62 22.71
N GLU A 542 17.33 -8.72 22.09
CA GLU A 542 17.41 -9.11 20.70
C GLU A 542 16.86 -10.52 20.52
N PRO A 543 16.07 -10.77 19.46
CA PRO A 543 15.63 -12.13 19.15
C PRO A 543 16.81 -13.04 18.91
N ASP A 544 16.76 -14.22 19.49
CA ASP A 544 17.73 -15.29 19.27
C ASP A 544 17.06 -16.50 18.61
N SER A 545 17.83 -17.50 18.25
CA SER A 545 17.34 -18.71 17.61
C SER A 545 16.31 -19.51 18.44
N SER A 546 16.21 -19.24 19.75
CA SER A 546 15.20 -19.88 20.62
C SER A 546 13.79 -19.37 20.39
N GLY A 547 13.65 -18.16 19.83
CA GLY A 547 12.38 -17.57 19.43
C GLY A 547 11.91 -17.97 18.03
N MET A 548 12.73 -18.70 17.28
CA MET A 548 12.35 -19.28 15.99
C MET A 548 11.61 -20.60 16.23
N VAL A 549 10.45 -20.73 15.62
CA VAL A 549 9.73 -22.01 15.62
C VAL A 549 10.24 -22.83 14.43
N THR A 550 11.01 -23.85 14.70
CA THR A 550 11.38 -24.87 13.72
C THR A 550 10.32 -25.97 13.71
N THR A 551 10.05 -26.57 12.56
CA THR A 551 9.32 -27.84 12.47
C THR A 551 10.13 -28.96 13.13
N ASP A 552 9.51 -30.13 13.38
CA ASP A 552 10.30 -31.30 13.80
C ASP A 552 11.47 -31.49 12.83
N TYR A 553 12.69 -31.37 13.33
CA TYR A 553 13.87 -31.41 12.49
C TYR A 553 13.96 -32.69 11.69
N ALA A 554 13.86 -32.58 10.38
CA ALA A 554 14.16 -33.64 9.43
C ALA A 554 15.43 -33.27 8.67
N ALA A 555 16.44 -34.14 8.75
CA ALA A 555 17.73 -33.91 8.12
C ALA A 555 17.61 -33.94 6.58
N PRO A 556 18.49 -33.24 5.83
CA PRO A 556 18.61 -33.37 4.39
C PRO A 556 18.81 -34.84 3.96
N GLU A 557 18.06 -35.26 2.95
CA GLU A 557 18.10 -36.65 2.43
C GLU A 557 18.95 -36.80 1.18
N ASN A 558 19.39 -35.67 0.56
CA ASN A 558 20.19 -35.65 -0.65
C ASN A 558 21.06 -34.38 -0.71
N ASP A 559 22.04 -34.38 -1.66
CA ASP A 559 23.03 -33.30 -1.81
C ASP A 559 22.36 -31.93 -2.14
N VAL A 560 21.24 -31.91 -2.86
CA VAL A 560 20.53 -30.67 -3.19
C VAL A 560 19.91 -30.06 -1.94
N GLN A 561 19.24 -30.87 -1.13
CA GLN A 561 18.67 -30.44 0.14
C GLN A 561 19.75 -29.95 1.10
N GLN A 562 20.91 -30.66 1.16
CA GLN A 562 22.05 -30.24 1.99
C GLN A 562 22.56 -28.87 1.53
N THR A 563 22.76 -28.69 0.22
CA THR A 563 23.20 -27.40 -0.33
C THR A 563 22.23 -26.26 0.01
N LEU A 564 20.92 -26.50 -0.08
CA LEU A 564 19.92 -25.50 0.29
C LEU A 564 19.98 -25.19 1.80
N VAL A 565 20.11 -26.19 2.65
CA VAL A 565 20.27 -26.00 4.09
C VAL A 565 21.51 -25.16 4.39
N ASP A 566 22.66 -25.48 3.77
CA ASP A 566 23.90 -24.74 3.96
C ASP A 566 23.75 -23.26 3.54
N ILE A 567 23.16 -23.00 2.38
CA ILE A 567 22.87 -21.65 1.89
C ILE A 567 21.93 -20.90 2.87
N TRP A 568 20.85 -21.53 3.31
CA TRP A 568 19.90 -20.92 4.25
C TRP A 568 20.55 -20.66 5.60
N SER A 569 21.37 -21.60 6.10
CA SER A 569 22.12 -21.42 7.35
C SER A 569 23.05 -20.20 7.29
N ASP A 570 23.77 -20.04 6.19
CA ASP A 570 24.67 -18.91 5.99
C ASP A 570 23.91 -17.57 5.91
N ILE A 571 22.76 -17.56 5.21
CA ILE A 571 21.96 -16.33 5.01
C ILE A 571 21.20 -15.95 6.28
N LEU A 572 20.59 -16.93 6.95
CA LEU A 572 19.68 -16.68 8.09
C LEU A 572 20.41 -16.68 9.44
N GLY A 573 21.67 -17.11 9.49
CA GLY A 573 22.41 -17.29 10.74
C GLY A 573 21.85 -18.39 11.65
N VAL A 574 21.11 -19.35 11.07
CA VAL A 574 20.47 -20.47 11.79
C VAL A 574 21.29 -21.74 11.63
N GLU A 575 21.81 -22.29 12.74
CA GLU A 575 22.71 -23.45 12.68
C GLU A 575 22.02 -24.78 12.27
N LYS A 576 20.69 -24.88 12.47
CA LYS A 576 19.97 -26.14 12.27
C LYS A 576 18.66 -25.91 11.53
N ILE A 577 18.64 -26.22 10.24
CA ILE A 577 17.48 -26.09 9.35
C ILE A 577 17.09 -27.48 8.85
N GLY A 578 15.81 -27.83 8.99
CA GLY A 578 15.23 -29.09 8.50
C GLY A 578 14.58 -28.93 7.13
N ILE A 579 14.40 -30.05 6.40
CA ILE A 579 13.79 -30.03 5.05
C ILE A 579 12.31 -29.60 5.01
N HIS A 580 11.65 -29.53 6.16
CA HIS A 580 10.27 -29.09 6.30
C HIS A 580 10.16 -27.65 6.82
N ASP A 581 11.28 -27.02 7.15
CA ASP A 581 11.28 -25.62 7.58
C ASP A 581 10.95 -24.70 6.41
N ASN A 582 10.27 -23.61 6.70
CA ASN A 582 9.95 -22.58 5.71
C ASN A 582 10.96 -21.44 5.86
N PHE A 583 11.55 -21.00 4.76
CA PHE A 583 12.55 -19.93 4.74
C PHE A 583 12.07 -18.64 5.44
N PHE A 584 10.83 -18.22 5.16
CA PHE A 584 10.25 -17.02 5.76
C PHE A 584 9.90 -17.21 7.24
N ASP A 585 9.61 -18.45 7.66
CA ASP A 585 9.35 -18.78 9.07
C ASP A 585 10.64 -18.72 9.91
N LEU A 586 11.77 -18.85 9.26
CA LEU A 586 13.11 -18.73 9.84
C LEU A 586 13.70 -17.31 9.75
N GLY A 587 12.90 -16.32 9.33
CA GLY A 587 13.31 -14.91 9.27
C GLY A 587 13.89 -14.47 7.92
N GLY A 588 13.71 -15.25 6.87
CA GLY A 588 14.16 -14.97 5.50
C GLY A 588 13.23 -14.04 4.70
#